data_51d3631655ef548b422310678f8c1ff3
#
_entry.id   51d3631655ef548b422310678f8c1ff3
#
_cell.length_a   1.000
_cell.length_b   1.000
_cell.length_c   1.000
_cell.angle_alpha   90.00
_cell.angle_beta   90.00
_cell.angle_gamma   90.00
#
_symmetry.space_group_name_H-M   'P 1'
#
loop_
_entity.id
_entity.type
_entity.pdbx_description
1 polymer ?
#
loop_
_entity_poly.entity_id
_entity_poly.type
_entity_poly.pdbx_seq_one_letter_code
_entity_poly.pdbx_strand_id
1 'polypeptide(L)'
;LQAMQDETCLNKVRDKHVTILAKNMAGLKELFELITLSHTKYLSYNSKSTTNVVAEPRIIRSEIEKRRMNGNLLIGSSCVNGEVFDIAQTRSEKELEEVMRFYDYIELQPLGNYQFLIDRNSISDENRLKEILTGIIEKAVALHKPIVASSDAHYVHPNQKLIRDIYINSQAI
;
A
#
# COMPACT_ATOMS: atom_id res chain seq x y z
N LEU A 1 -14.94 -4.08 -3.74
CA LEU A 1 -14.32 -3.78 -5.05
C LEU A 1 -15.11 -2.72 -5.82
N GLN A 2 -16.43 -2.81 -5.87
CA GLN A 2 -17.28 -1.84 -6.58
C GLN A 2 -17.28 -0.44 -5.92
N ALA A 3 -17.20 -0.39 -4.59
CA ALA A 3 -17.15 0.87 -3.84
C ALA A 3 -15.84 1.67 -4.05
N MET A 4 -14.75 1.01 -4.44
CA MET A 4 -13.49 1.67 -4.77
C MET A 4 -13.46 2.30 -6.16
N GLN A 5 -14.47 2.02 -6.99
CA GLN A 5 -14.58 2.57 -8.35
C GLN A 5 -15.49 3.80 -8.45
N ASP A 6 -16.27 4.07 -7.39
CA ASP A 6 -17.20 5.19 -7.35
C ASP A 6 -16.53 6.42 -6.71
N GLU A 7 -16.35 7.47 -7.49
CA GLU A 7 -15.76 8.74 -7.04
C GLU A 7 -16.51 9.36 -5.84
N THR A 8 -17.80 9.07 -5.69
CA THR A 8 -18.62 9.56 -4.58
C THR A 8 -18.33 8.89 -3.25
N CYS A 9 -17.62 7.76 -3.26
CA CYS A 9 -17.30 6.95 -2.07
C CYS A 9 -15.89 7.15 -1.53
N LEU A 10 -15.04 8.00 -2.15
CA LEU A 10 -13.64 8.21 -1.77
C LEU A 10 -13.42 8.50 -0.28
N ASN A 11 -14.34 9.22 0.34
CA ASN A 11 -14.26 9.57 1.77
C ASN A 11 -14.73 8.46 2.73
N LYS A 12 -15.31 7.37 2.20
CA LYS A 12 -15.88 6.27 3.00
C LYS A 12 -15.04 5.00 2.94
N VAL A 13 -14.11 4.90 1.99
CA VAL A 13 -13.28 3.72 1.78
C VAL A 13 -11.91 3.94 2.42
N ARG A 14 -11.42 2.92 3.15
CA ARG A 14 -10.07 2.95 3.71
C ARG A 14 -9.05 2.88 2.58
N ASP A 15 -8.13 3.84 2.56
CA ASP A 15 -7.06 3.89 1.58
C ASP A 15 -6.11 2.72 1.72
N LYS A 16 -5.55 2.30 0.59
CA LYS A 16 -4.51 1.30 0.51
C LYS A 16 -3.29 1.85 -0.20
N HIS A 17 -2.12 1.54 0.32
CA HIS A 17 -0.87 1.91 -0.32
C HIS A 17 -0.66 1.09 -1.59
N VAL A 18 -0.08 1.74 -2.60
CA VAL A 18 0.34 1.13 -3.85
C VAL A 18 1.68 1.72 -4.27
N THR A 19 2.60 0.91 -4.75
CA THR A 19 3.86 1.36 -5.33
C THR A 19 3.71 1.46 -6.85
N ILE A 20 4.05 2.59 -7.43
CA ILE A 20 4.01 2.77 -8.89
C ILE A 20 5.39 3.21 -9.36
N LEU A 21 6.00 2.43 -10.25
CA LEU A 21 7.31 2.70 -10.82
C LEU A 21 7.19 3.02 -12.32
N ALA A 22 7.87 4.08 -12.73
CA ALA A 22 8.01 4.42 -14.16
C ALA A 22 9.13 3.59 -14.79
N LYS A 23 8.85 2.87 -15.88
CA LYS A 23 9.84 2.09 -16.63
C LYS A 23 10.70 2.95 -17.56
N ASN A 24 10.17 4.11 -17.97
CA ASN A 24 10.78 4.99 -18.98
C ASN A 24 10.22 6.41 -18.84
N MET A 25 10.65 7.31 -19.70
CA MET A 25 10.21 8.71 -19.68
C MET A 25 8.73 8.90 -19.97
N ALA A 26 8.09 8.02 -20.77
CA ALA A 26 6.64 8.06 -20.96
C ALA A 26 5.91 7.68 -19.67
N GLY A 27 6.39 6.64 -18.97
CA GLY A 27 5.87 6.25 -17.65
C GLY A 27 6.06 7.33 -16.58
N LEU A 28 7.19 8.06 -16.62
CA LEU A 28 7.41 9.19 -15.72
C LEU A 28 6.37 10.30 -15.96
N LYS A 29 6.02 10.59 -17.20
CA LYS A 29 4.95 11.53 -17.54
C LYS A 29 3.59 11.04 -16.99
N GLU A 30 3.27 9.77 -17.21
CA GLU A 30 2.03 9.16 -16.68
C GLU A 30 1.97 9.21 -15.15
N LEU A 31 3.11 9.01 -14.48
CA LEU A 31 3.21 9.12 -13.02
C LEU A 31 2.92 10.55 -12.56
N PHE A 32 3.48 11.57 -13.22
CA PHE A 32 3.17 12.97 -12.91
C PHE A 32 1.69 13.30 -13.15
N GLU A 33 1.06 12.74 -14.18
CA GLU A 33 -0.37 12.91 -14.41
C GLU A 33 -1.20 12.29 -13.28
N LEU A 34 -0.84 11.09 -12.79
CA LEU A 34 -1.49 10.46 -11.63
C LEU A 34 -1.34 11.32 -10.37
N ILE A 35 -0.14 11.83 -10.11
CA ILE A 35 0.12 12.74 -8.97
C ILE A 35 -0.74 14.01 -9.10
N THR A 36 -0.80 14.61 -10.30
CA THR A 36 -1.63 15.79 -10.55
C THR A 36 -3.11 15.49 -10.28
N LEU A 37 -3.63 14.38 -10.77
CA LEU A 37 -5.02 13.97 -10.53
C LEU A 37 -5.29 13.75 -9.04
N SER A 38 -4.36 13.16 -8.30
CA SER A 38 -4.52 12.92 -6.86
C SER A 38 -4.59 14.23 -6.05
N HIS A 39 -3.87 15.27 -6.49
CA HIS A 39 -3.84 16.58 -5.82
C HIS A 39 -4.89 17.57 -6.33
N THR A 40 -5.67 17.20 -7.34
CA THR A 40 -6.70 18.03 -7.94
C THR A 40 -8.07 17.36 -7.89
N LYS A 41 -8.34 16.46 -8.84
CA LYS A 41 -9.63 15.80 -8.99
C LYS A 41 -9.98 14.89 -7.81
N TYR A 42 -8.99 14.18 -7.27
CA TYR A 42 -9.17 13.17 -6.21
C TYR A 42 -8.62 13.60 -4.85
N LEU A 43 -8.44 14.90 -4.64
CA LEU A 43 -8.07 15.43 -3.34
C LEU A 43 -9.23 15.26 -2.36
N SER A 44 -9.00 14.47 -1.32
CA SER A 44 -9.96 14.17 -0.28
C SER A 44 -9.67 15.01 0.96
N TYR A 45 -10.71 15.40 1.67
CA TYR A 45 -10.59 16.17 2.90
C TYR A 45 -11.10 15.33 4.07
N ASN A 46 -10.20 14.91 4.95
CA ASN A 46 -10.56 14.21 6.18
C ASN A 46 -10.60 15.18 7.35
N SER A 47 -11.77 15.26 7.99
CA SER A 47 -11.91 15.98 9.26
C SER A 47 -11.47 15.04 10.40
N LYS A 48 -10.24 15.20 10.90
CA LYS A 48 -9.77 14.50 12.13
C LYS A 48 -10.30 15.16 13.40
N SER A 49 -10.78 16.40 13.29
CA SER A 49 -11.47 17.15 14.36
C SER A 49 -12.24 18.29 13.74
N THR A 50 -13.08 18.99 14.52
CA THR A 50 -13.82 20.19 14.09
C THR A 50 -12.92 21.35 13.66
N THR A 51 -11.63 21.30 13.98
CA THR A 51 -10.66 22.38 13.75
C THR A 51 -9.55 22.05 12.76
N ASN A 52 -9.29 20.75 12.45
CA ASN A 52 -8.21 20.33 11.57
C ASN A 52 -8.74 19.49 10.41
N VAL A 53 -8.89 20.13 9.26
CA VAL A 53 -9.15 19.46 7.99
C VAL A 53 -7.80 19.17 7.33
N VAL A 54 -7.48 17.89 7.11
CA VAL A 54 -6.27 17.47 6.40
C VAL A 54 -6.64 17.08 4.99
N ALA A 55 -5.99 17.71 4.01
CA ALA A 55 -6.11 17.33 2.61
C ALA A 55 -5.24 16.11 2.33
N GLU A 56 -5.83 15.02 1.84
CA GLU A 56 -5.15 13.78 1.52
C GLU A 56 -5.29 13.49 0.02
N PRO A 57 -4.18 13.49 -0.75
CA PRO A 57 -4.21 13.13 -2.15
C PRO A 57 -4.46 11.63 -2.30
N ARG A 58 -5.42 11.26 -3.12
CA ARG A 58 -5.83 9.88 -3.39
C ARG A 58 -5.88 9.62 -4.88
N ILE A 59 -5.87 8.37 -5.28
CA ILE A 59 -6.08 7.97 -6.67
C ILE A 59 -6.96 6.72 -6.73
N ILE A 60 -7.90 6.71 -7.67
CA ILE A 60 -8.75 5.55 -7.87
C ILE A 60 -8.05 4.52 -8.75
N ARG A 61 -8.31 3.24 -8.48
CA ARG A 61 -7.71 2.11 -9.21
C ARG A 61 -7.88 2.21 -10.72
N SER A 62 -9.04 2.63 -11.20
CA SER A 62 -9.32 2.74 -12.64
C SER A 62 -8.41 3.72 -13.37
N GLU A 63 -7.93 4.79 -12.72
CA GLU A 63 -6.96 5.71 -13.31
C GLU A 63 -5.56 5.07 -13.44
N ILE A 64 -5.20 4.21 -12.49
CA ILE A 64 -3.96 3.42 -12.56
C ILE A 64 -4.07 2.39 -13.69
N GLU A 65 -5.20 1.67 -13.77
CA GLU A 65 -5.45 0.63 -14.79
C GLU A 65 -5.39 1.20 -16.20
N LYS A 66 -6.00 2.36 -16.45
CA LYS A 66 -5.94 3.03 -17.76
C LYS A 66 -4.50 3.25 -18.23
N ARG A 67 -3.61 3.71 -17.34
CA ARG A 67 -2.21 3.99 -17.68
C ARG A 67 -1.35 2.74 -17.72
N ARG A 68 -1.66 1.74 -16.88
CA ARG A 68 -0.99 0.44 -16.90
C ARG A 68 -1.08 -0.22 -18.29
N MET A 69 -2.20 -0.07 -18.98
CA MET A 69 -2.40 -0.63 -20.34
C MET A 69 -1.40 -0.10 -21.36
N ASN A 70 -0.79 1.07 -21.12
CA ASN A 70 0.26 1.61 -21.98
C ASN A 70 1.61 0.88 -21.82
N GLY A 71 1.77 0.04 -20.80
CA GLY A 71 2.96 -0.77 -20.56
C GLY A 71 4.16 -0.02 -19.98
N ASN A 72 4.02 1.27 -19.64
CA ASN A 72 5.11 2.13 -19.17
C ASN A 72 5.29 2.15 -17.64
N LEU A 73 4.35 1.56 -16.90
CA LEU A 73 4.36 1.51 -15.44
C LEU A 73 4.52 0.08 -14.93
N LEU A 74 5.06 -0.05 -13.71
CA LEU A 74 5.02 -1.26 -12.89
C LEU A 74 4.25 -0.93 -11.61
N ILE A 75 3.33 -1.82 -11.24
CA ILE A 75 2.48 -1.66 -10.08
C ILE A 75 2.86 -2.71 -9.04
N GLY A 76 3.31 -2.26 -7.86
CA GLY A 76 3.69 -3.12 -6.74
C GLY A 76 2.65 -3.11 -5.62
N SER A 77 2.59 -4.21 -4.86
CA SER A 77 1.62 -4.39 -3.75
C SER A 77 1.87 -3.48 -2.55
N SER A 78 3.03 -2.84 -2.51
CA SER A 78 3.45 -1.97 -1.41
C SER A 78 3.60 -2.70 -0.06
N CYS A 79 3.55 -1.95 1.05
CA CYS A 79 3.87 -2.36 2.41
C CYS A 79 2.69 -3.00 3.15
N VAL A 80 2.81 -3.13 4.46
CA VAL A 80 1.76 -3.60 5.38
C VAL A 80 0.41 -2.88 5.24
N ASN A 81 0.42 -1.61 4.79
CA ASN A 81 -0.79 -0.84 4.50
C ASN A 81 -1.33 -1.07 3.08
N GLY A 82 -0.69 -1.94 2.29
CA GLY A 82 -1.15 -2.35 0.98
C GLY A 82 -2.37 -3.27 1.04
N GLU A 83 -3.06 -3.39 -0.08
CA GLU A 83 -4.28 -4.21 -0.19
C GLU A 83 -3.99 -5.71 -0.05
N VAL A 84 -2.86 -6.17 -0.59
CA VAL A 84 -2.50 -7.60 -0.57
C VAL A 84 -2.34 -8.12 0.86
N PHE A 85 -1.63 -7.39 1.73
CA PHE A 85 -1.46 -7.80 3.12
C PHE A 85 -2.77 -7.76 3.90
N ASP A 86 -3.60 -6.73 3.71
CA ASP A 86 -4.90 -6.60 4.35
C ASP A 86 -5.84 -7.76 3.97
N ILE A 87 -5.91 -8.11 2.70
CA ILE A 87 -6.74 -9.22 2.21
C ILE A 87 -6.20 -10.57 2.70
N ALA A 88 -4.88 -10.77 2.69
CA ALA A 88 -4.28 -12.01 3.21
C ALA A 88 -4.56 -12.23 4.70
N GLN A 89 -4.72 -11.16 5.47
CA GLN A 89 -5.05 -11.23 6.89
C GLN A 89 -6.53 -11.49 7.15
N THR A 90 -7.44 -10.97 6.31
CA THR A 90 -8.86 -10.80 6.64
C THR A 90 -9.82 -11.58 5.74
N ARG A 91 -9.36 -12.08 4.60
CA ARG A 91 -10.21 -12.61 3.54
C ARG A 91 -9.81 -14.02 3.10
N SER A 92 -10.54 -14.56 2.13
CA SER A 92 -10.30 -15.88 1.56
C SER A 92 -9.12 -15.86 0.58
N GLU A 93 -8.54 -17.05 0.33
CA GLU A 93 -7.48 -17.23 -0.67
C GLU A 93 -7.92 -16.80 -2.08
N LYS A 94 -9.18 -17.00 -2.42
CA LYS A 94 -9.73 -16.58 -3.71
C LYS A 94 -9.71 -15.06 -3.87
N GLU A 95 -10.12 -14.32 -2.84
CA GLU A 95 -10.06 -12.86 -2.85
C GLU A 95 -8.62 -12.36 -2.90
N LEU A 96 -7.71 -13.03 -2.19
CA LEU A 96 -6.28 -12.73 -2.26
C LEU A 96 -5.74 -12.91 -3.69
N GLU A 97 -6.10 -14.01 -4.35
CA GLU A 97 -5.70 -14.25 -5.73
C GLU A 97 -6.23 -13.17 -6.69
N GLU A 98 -7.51 -12.81 -6.59
CA GLU A 98 -8.14 -11.77 -7.39
C GLU A 98 -7.42 -10.42 -7.25
N VAL A 99 -7.11 -10.04 -6.01
CA VAL A 99 -6.40 -8.80 -5.71
C VAL A 99 -4.96 -8.84 -6.25
N MET A 100 -4.24 -9.94 -6.05
CA MET A 100 -2.86 -10.07 -6.49
C MET A 100 -2.70 -10.01 -8.02
N ARG A 101 -3.72 -10.38 -8.79
CA ARG A 101 -3.70 -10.27 -10.28
C ARG A 101 -3.54 -8.83 -10.77
N PHE A 102 -3.97 -7.85 -9.97
CA PHE A 102 -3.82 -6.43 -10.30
C PHE A 102 -2.35 -5.98 -10.29
N TYR A 103 -1.52 -6.54 -9.43
CA TYR A 103 -0.13 -6.11 -9.25
C TYR A 103 0.82 -6.79 -10.23
N ASP A 104 1.87 -6.09 -10.65
CA ASP A 104 2.93 -6.65 -11.50
C ASP A 104 3.95 -7.42 -10.67
N TYR A 105 4.18 -7.02 -9.42
CA TYR A 105 5.04 -7.69 -8.45
C TYR A 105 4.49 -7.54 -7.03
N ILE A 106 4.91 -8.45 -6.15
CA ILE A 106 4.51 -8.48 -4.74
C ILE A 106 5.71 -8.08 -3.87
N GLU A 107 5.52 -7.10 -3.01
CA GLU A 107 6.51 -6.67 -2.03
C GLU A 107 6.34 -7.43 -0.72
N LEU A 108 7.47 -7.84 -0.14
CA LEU A 108 7.55 -8.38 1.21
C LEU A 108 8.57 -7.58 2.01
N GLN A 109 8.26 -7.35 3.27
CA GLN A 109 9.11 -6.62 4.20
C GLN A 109 9.68 -7.55 5.28
N PRO A 110 10.77 -7.18 5.96
CA PRO A 110 11.27 -7.92 7.11
C PRO A 110 10.22 -8.04 8.22
N LEU A 111 10.23 -9.15 8.96
CA LEU A 111 9.27 -9.41 10.06
C LEU A 111 9.18 -8.24 11.06
N GLY A 112 10.30 -7.59 11.34
CA GLY A 112 10.34 -6.44 12.25
C GLY A 112 9.46 -5.27 11.82
N ASN A 113 9.18 -5.11 10.52
CA ASN A 113 8.30 -4.04 10.03
C ASN A 113 6.81 -4.29 10.37
N TYR A 114 6.47 -5.52 10.75
CA TYR A 114 5.11 -5.91 11.15
C TYR A 114 4.94 -6.04 12.67
N GLN A 115 6.03 -5.87 13.46
CA GLN A 115 6.01 -6.08 14.92
C GLN A 115 4.90 -5.30 15.62
N PHE A 116 4.64 -4.07 15.18
CA PHE A 116 3.58 -3.23 15.74
C PHE A 116 2.17 -3.84 15.64
N LEU A 117 1.93 -4.77 14.71
CA LEU A 117 0.64 -5.48 14.61
C LEU A 117 0.48 -6.51 15.72
N ILE A 118 1.58 -7.14 16.12
CA ILE A 118 1.62 -8.05 17.26
C ILE A 118 1.47 -7.25 18.55
N ASP A 119 2.22 -6.17 18.71
CA ASP A 119 2.19 -5.29 19.90
C ASP A 119 0.79 -4.68 20.14
N ARG A 120 0.02 -4.46 19.08
CA ARG A 120 -1.37 -3.96 19.13
C ARG A 120 -2.43 -5.06 19.17
N ASN A 121 -2.02 -6.32 19.27
CA ASN A 121 -2.92 -7.50 19.22
C ASN A 121 -3.78 -7.58 17.94
N SER A 122 -3.34 -6.99 16.84
CA SER A 122 -3.98 -7.14 15.53
C SER A 122 -3.64 -8.49 14.88
N ILE A 123 -2.47 -9.04 15.22
CA ILE A 123 -2.02 -10.40 14.90
C ILE A 123 -1.60 -11.04 16.22
N SER A 124 -1.96 -12.30 16.44
CA SER A 124 -1.76 -12.99 17.73
C SER A 124 -0.28 -13.10 18.11
N ASP A 125 0.56 -13.46 17.17
CA ASP A 125 1.98 -13.76 17.38
C ASP A 125 2.76 -13.82 16.06
N GLU A 126 4.08 -14.02 16.18
CA GLU A 126 4.98 -14.10 15.04
C GLU A 126 4.70 -15.33 14.15
N ASN A 127 4.22 -16.45 14.70
CA ASN A 127 3.90 -17.62 13.89
C ASN A 127 2.72 -17.33 12.96
N ARG A 128 1.68 -16.68 13.48
CA ARG A 128 0.55 -16.23 12.66
C ARG A 128 0.97 -15.24 11.58
N LEU A 129 1.87 -14.33 11.89
CA LEU A 129 2.44 -13.41 10.89
C LEU A 129 3.19 -14.18 9.79
N LYS A 130 4.02 -15.17 10.17
CA LYS A 130 4.74 -16.03 9.21
C LYS A 130 3.78 -16.82 8.31
N GLU A 131 2.69 -17.35 8.86
CA GLU A 131 1.65 -18.03 8.07
C GLU A 131 1.06 -17.10 7.00
N ILE A 132 0.69 -15.86 7.37
CA ILE A 132 0.14 -14.88 6.44
C ILE A 132 1.14 -14.59 5.32
N LEU A 133 2.40 -14.32 5.67
CA LEU A 133 3.45 -14.01 4.68
C LEU A 133 3.75 -15.20 3.78
N THR A 134 3.78 -16.42 4.34
CA THR A 134 3.95 -17.67 3.57
C THR A 134 2.81 -17.85 2.58
N GLY A 135 1.57 -17.62 3.00
CA GLY A 135 0.41 -17.69 2.11
C GLY A 135 0.49 -16.68 0.95
N ILE A 136 0.98 -15.46 1.21
CA ILE A 136 1.24 -14.46 0.16
C ILE A 136 2.30 -14.98 -0.82
N ILE A 137 3.41 -15.54 -0.31
CA ILE A 137 4.51 -16.08 -1.12
C ILE A 137 4.01 -17.22 -2.02
N GLU A 138 3.33 -18.21 -1.44
CA GLU A 138 2.80 -19.37 -2.16
C GLU A 138 1.84 -18.91 -3.28
N LYS A 139 0.95 -17.97 -2.97
CA LYS A 139 0.02 -17.43 -3.96
C LYS A 139 0.75 -16.63 -5.05
N ALA A 140 1.77 -15.83 -4.72
CA ALA A 140 2.58 -15.11 -5.69
C ALA A 140 3.31 -16.08 -6.65
N VAL A 141 3.90 -17.14 -6.12
CA VAL A 141 4.54 -18.21 -6.91
C VAL A 141 3.53 -18.89 -7.84
N ALA A 142 2.36 -19.26 -7.33
CA ALA A 142 1.30 -19.88 -8.13
C ALA A 142 0.79 -18.97 -9.27
N LEU A 143 0.80 -17.66 -9.06
CA LEU A 143 0.41 -16.65 -10.04
C LEU A 143 1.58 -16.19 -10.93
N HIS A 144 2.77 -16.78 -10.79
CA HIS A 144 3.99 -16.36 -11.49
C HIS A 144 4.32 -14.86 -11.31
N LYS A 145 4.03 -14.29 -10.13
CA LYS A 145 4.34 -12.91 -9.80
C LYS A 145 5.75 -12.82 -9.20
N PRO A 146 6.59 -11.89 -9.68
CA PRO A 146 7.86 -11.60 -9.02
C PRO A 146 7.63 -11.18 -7.56
N ILE A 147 8.49 -11.67 -6.67
CA ILE A 147 8.50 -11.28 -5.26
C ILE A 147 9.73 -10.41 -5.03
N VAL A 148 9.53 -9.26 -4.42
CA VAL A 148 10.57 -8.27 -4.15
C VAL A 148 10.67 -8.03 -2.65
N ALA A 149 11.88 -8.20 -2.10
CA ALA A 149 12.17 -7.81 -0.72
C ALA A 149 12.44 -6.30 -0.66
N SER A 150 11.65 -5.58 0.13
CA SER A 150 11.86 -4.15 0.40
C SER A 150 12.01 -3.90 1.89
N SER A 151 12.88 -2.97 2.28
CA SER A 151 13.17 -2.71 3.71
C SER A 151 12.23 -1.70 4.35
N ASP A 152 11.56 -0.86 3.55
CA ASP A 152 10.79 0.30 4.04
C ASP A 152 11.65 1.20 4.97
N ALA A 153 12.91 1.43 4.57
CA ALA A 153 13.90 2.14 5.39
C ALA A 153 13.52 3.62 5.52
N HIS A 154 13.46 4.09 6.77
CA HIS A 154 13.12 5.48 7.10
C HIS A 154 14.30 6.25 7.71
N TYR A 155 15.47 5.64 7.84
CA TYR A 155 16.70 6.26 8.28
C TYR A 155 17.92 5.50 7.71
N VAL A 156 19.06 6.17 7.61
CA VAL A 156 20.28 5.62 6.97
C VAL A 156 21.13 4.82 7.96
N HIS A 157 21.27 5.33 9.18
CA HIS A 157 22.13 4.73 10.20
C HIS A 157 21.34 4.28 11.43
N PRO A 158 21.69 3.14 12.06
CA PRO A 158 20.96 2.61 13.23
C PRO A 158 20.79 3.59 14.40
N ASN A 159 21.76 4.48 14.62
CA ASN A 159 21.70 5.51 15.67
C ASN A 159 20.62 6.58 15.39
N GLN A 160 20.10 6.69 14.19
CA GLN A 160 19.01 7.60 13.84
C GLN A 160 17.62 7.07 14.23
N LYS A 161 17.54 5.81 14.66
CA LYS A 161 16.29 5.20 15.12
C LYS A 161 15.62 6.03 16.21
N LEU A 162 16.39 6.46 17.21
CA LEU A 162 15.86 7.28 18.30
C LEU A 162 15.24 8.59 17.80
N ILE A 163 15.88 9.25 16.83
CA ILE A 163 15.37 10.50 16.23
C ILE A 163 14.04 10.21 15.52
N ARG A 164 13.99 9.10 14.78
CA ARG A 164 12.75 8.65 14.09
C ARG A 164 11.63 8.38 15.09
N ASP A 165 11.91 7.67 16.16
CA ASP A 165 10.93 7.34 17.21
C ASP A 165 10.37 8.62 17.87
N ILE A 166 11.23 9.60 18.20
CA ILE A 166 10.82 10.90 18.73
C ILE A 166 9.91 11.63 17.74
N TYR A 167 10.30 11.66 16.46
CA TYR A 167 9.52 12.32 15.40
C TYR A 167 8.12 11.71 15.25
N ILE A 168 8.01 10.38 15.18
CA ILE A 168 6.72 9.70 15.08
C ILE A 168 5.86 9.97 16.31
N ASN A 169 6.42 9.87 17.51
CA ASN A 169 5.67 10.10 18.73
C ASN A 169 5.19 11.54 18.86
N SER A 170 5.95 12.51 18.34
CA SER A 170 5.53 13.92 18.33
C SER A 170 4.36 14.21 17.39
N GLN A 171 4.14 13.37 16.38
CA GLN A 171 3.00 13.50 15.45
C GLN A 171 1.73 12.80 15.95
N ALA A 172 1.84 11.96 16.97
CA ALA A 172 0.71 11.23 17.55
C ALA A 172 -0.02 12.02 18.65
N ILE A 173 0.48 13.22 18.99
CA ILE A 173 -0.13 14.17 19.91
C ILE A 173 -0.95 15.17 19.10
#